data_c3e7acd987954daa9c9815513c918ece
#
_entry.id   c3e7acd987954daa9c9815513c918ece
#
_cell.length_a   1.000
_cell.length_b   1.000
_cell.length_c   1.000
_cell.angle_alpha   90.00
_cell.angle_beta   90.00
_cell.angle_gamma   90.00
#
_symmetry.space_group_name_H-M   'P 1'
#
loop_
_entity.id
_entity.type
_entity.pdbx_description
1 polymer ?
#
loop_
_entity_poly.entity_id
_entity_poly.type
_entity_poly.pdbx_seq_one_letter_code
_entity_poly.pdbx_strand_id
1 'polypeptide(L)'
;QKLTGDLATGKAGLEGLTALAGATTTKLEDMFAAAGNVGNALGEVGAEFKTPEEKAKAVLEVMKGVAAFGQEGAVEISDLAKQMAKVSAAAGFFEGDRSGNLLKMTALAQLARQSGGAASATQAATSVLSFANILRTPARRAQFKEAGIDVDSATQKGQLRDPISIIKEALTKTGGAIEPMKKLFANVMGDKPVTALATAYNKAGGGDAGMKAVDAMLAKFGGTMSDSQIASNNAERMKGTAAQG
;
A
#
# COMPACT_ATOMS: atom_id res chain seq x y z
N GLN A 1 -1.89 -19.64 -14.71
CA GLN A 1 -2.76 -18.54 -15.20
C GLN A 1 -3.25 -17.62 -14.09
N LYS A 2 -3.37 -18.11 -12.83
CA LYS A 2 -3.81 -17.31 -11.67
C LYS A 2 -2.67 -16.53 -10.97
N LEU A 3 -1.39 -16.80 -11.29
CA LEU A 3 -0.26 -16.32 -10.48
C LEU A 3 0.18 -14.88 -10.84
N THR A 4 -0.03 -14.42 -12.07
CA THR A 4 0.36 -13.07 -12.51
C THR A 4 -0.68 -12.43 -13.45
N GLY A 5 -1.89 -12.99 -13.51
CA GLY A 5 -2.93 -12.57 -14.43
C GLY A 5 -2.86 -13.24 -15.80
N ASP A 6 -1.67 -13.60 -16.26
CA ASP A 6 -1.45 -14.40 -17.48
C ASP A 6 -0.16 -15.22 -17.37
N LEU A 7 -0.07 -16.30 -18.16
CA LEU A 7 1.05 -17.25 -18.11
C LEU A 7 2.37 -16.64 -18.61
N ALA A 8 2.31 -15.79 -19.63
CA ALA A 8 3.50 -15.18 -20.22
C ALA A 8 4.15 -14.20 -19.24
N THR A 9 3.36 -13.33 -18.60
CA THR A 9 3.83 -12.43 -17.54
C THR A 9 4.39 -13.21 -16.36
N GLY A 10 3.76 -14.31 -15.95
CA GLY A 10 4.26 -15.18 -14.87
C GLY A 10 5.61 -15.78 -15.18
N LYS A 11 5.81 -16.25 -16.40
CA LYS A 11 7.09 -16.80 -16.85
C LYS A 11 8.18 -15.73 -16.90
N ALA A 12 7.88 -14.54 -17.42
CA ALA A 12 8.84 -13.43 -17.49
C ALA A 12 9.27 -12.91 -16.11
N GLY A 13 8.37 -12.94 -15.11
CA GLY A 13 8.68 -12.49 -13.75
C GLY A 13 9.27 -13.53 -12.81
N LEU A 14 9.39 -14.81 -13.25
CA LEU A 14 9.69 -15.95 -12.37
C LEU A 14 10.99 -15.77 -11.59
N GLU A 15 12.09 -15.42 -12.27
CA GLU A 15 13.40 -15.27 -11.64
C GLU A 15 13.42 -14.17 -10.58
N GLY A 16 12.94 -12.99 -10.93
CA GLY A 16 12.90 -11.84 -10.01
C GLY A 16 12.03 -12.08 -8.79
N LEU A 17 10.85 -12.68 -8.96
CA LEU A 17 9.94 -13.00 -7.84
C LEU A 17 10.52 -14.13 -6.97
N THR A 18 11.21 -15.10 -7.57
CA THR A 18 11.89 -16.17 -6.80
C THR A 18 13.03 -15.60 -5.95
N ALA A 19 13.85 -14.72 -6.54
CA ALA A 19 14.92 -14.04 -5.82
C ALA A 19 14.36 -13.17 -4.66
N LEU A 20 13.26 -12.45 -4.91
CA LEU A 20 12.59 -11.62 -3.90
C LEU A 20 11.99 -12.47 -2.77
N ALA A 21 11.35 -13.60 -3.11
CA ALA A 21 10.81 -14.54 -2.12
C ALA A 21 11.93 -15.08 -1.22
N GLY A 22 13.07 -15.44 -1.83
CA GLY A 22 14.29 -15.81 -1.12
C GLY A 22 14.76 -14.72 -0.16
N ALA A 23 14.93 -13.50 -0.62
CA ALA A 23 15.44 -12.38 0.16
C ALA A 23 14.55 -11.97 1.33
N THR A 24 13.25 -12.25 1.25
CA THR A 24 12.24 -11.82 2.24
C THR A 24 11.68 -12.95 3.11
N THR A 25 12.22 -14.16 3.01
CA THR A 25 11.70 -15.36 3.71
C THR A 25 10.23 -15.70 3.41
N THR A 26 9.67 -15.13 2.34
CA THR A 26 8.29 -15.37 1.94
C THR A 26 8.20 -16.69 1.19
N LYS A 27 7.16 -17.48 1.46
CA LYS A 27 6.89 -18.69 0.68
C LYS A 27 6.68 -18.32 -0.78
N LEU A 28 7.24 -19.11 -1.68
CA LEU A 28 7.20 -18.84 -3.11
C LEU A 28 5.75 -18.76 -3.63
N GLU A 29 4.86 -19.63 -3.14
CA GLU A 29 3.45 -19.62 -3.48
C GLU A 29 2.74 -18.32 -3.04
N ASP A 30 3.03 -17.80 -1.84
CA ASP A 30 2.49 -16.54 -1.33
C ASP A 30 2.99 -15.35 -2.15
N MET A 31 4.29 -15.37 -2.53
CA MET A 31 4.90 -14.34 -3.36
C MET A 31 4.24 -14.29 -4.76
N PHE A 32 4.06 -15.44 -5.39
CA PHE A 32 3.40 -15.51 -6.71
C PHE A 32 1.92 -15.16 -6.63
N ALA A 33 1.21 -15.56 -5.58
CA ALA A 33 -0.17 -15.17 -5.37
C ALA A 33 -0.32 -13.65 -5.19
N ALA A 34 0.58 -13.02 -4.42
CA ALA A 34 0.63 -11.57 -4.27
C ALA A 34 0.94 -10.87 -5.59
N ALA A 35 1.95 -11.34 -6.33
CA ALA A 35 2.30 -10.81 -7.65
C ALA A 35 1.12 -10.94 -8.64
N GLY A 36 0.35 -12.02 -8.56
CA GLY A 36 -0.87 -12.20 -9.34
C GLY A 36 -1.94 -11.15 -9.04
N ASN A 37 -2.18 -10.84 -7.76
CA ASN A 37 -3.10 -9.78 -7.36
C ASN A 37 -2.62 -8.40 -7.81
N VAL A 38 -1.32 -8.12 -7.69
CA VAL A 38 -0.70 -6.89 -8.21
C VAL A 38 -0.85 -6.82 -9.72
N GLY A 39 -0.52 -7.87 -10.45
CA GLY A 39 -0.63 -7.92 -11.91
C GLY A 39 -2.06 -7.70 -12.42
N ASN A 40 -3.06 -8.23 -11.72
CA ASN A 40 -4.46 -7.97 -12.05
C ASN A 40 -4.85 -6.50 -11.79
N ALA A 41 -4.37 -5.91 -10.71
CA ALA A 41 -4.65 -4.51 -10.38
C ALA A 41 -3.94 -3.52 -11.33
N LEU A 42 -2.76 -3.86 -11.82
CA LEU A 42 -2.03 -3.03 -12.78
C LEU A 42 -2.67 -2.99 -14.16
N GLY A 43 -3.43 -4.02 -14.55
CA GLY A 43 -4.13 -4.08 -15.85
C GLY A 43 -3.58 -5.14 -16.79
N GLU A 44 -4.01 -5.10 -18.03
CA GLU A 44 -3.80 -6.17 -19.02
C GLU A 44 -2.73 -5.81 -20.04
N VAL A 45 -2.05 -6.86 -20.57
CA VAL A 45 -1.18 -6.72 -21.75
C VAL A 45 -2.06 -6.44 -22.97
N GLY A 46 -1.65 -5.48 -23.79
CA GLY A 46 -2.44 -4.99 -24.92
C GLY A 46 -3.30 -3.75 -24.60
N ALA A 47 -3.56 -3.49 -23.31
CA ALA A 47 -4.24 -2.27 -22.84
C ALA A 47 -3.26 -1.32 -22.16
N GLU A 48 -2.77 -1.68 -20.96
CA GLU A 48 -1.84 -0.86 -20.17
C GLU A 48 -0.36 -1.18 -20.43
N PHE A 49 -0.05 -2.40 -20.87
CA PHE A 49 1.31 -2.86 -21.17
C PHE A 49 1.40 -3.36 -22.61
N LYS A 50 2.51 -3.07 -23.29
CA LYS A 50 2.74 -3.55 -24.66
C LYS A 50 3.11 -5.03 -24.69
N THR A 51 3.86 -5.48 -23.68
CA THR A 51 4.36 -6.86 -23.64
C THR A 51 4.20 -7.48 -22.24
N PRO A 52 4.20 -8.83 -22.14
CA PRO A 52 4.22 -9.52 -20.87
C PRO A 52 5.44 -9.16 -19.99
N GLU A 53 6.59 -8.87 -20.60
CA GLU A 53 7.82 -8.51 -19.93
C GLU A 53 7.69 -7.12 -19.28
N GLU A 54 7.09 -6.14 -19.96
CA GLU A 54 6.78 -4.84 -19.37
C GLU A 54 5.88 -4.98 -18.13
N LYS A 55 4.83 -5.79 -18.24
CA LYS A 55 3.93 -6.07 -17.12
C LYS A 55 4.66 -6.79 -15.97
N ALA A 56 5.47 -7.80 -16.29
CA ALA A 56 6.26 -8.53 -15.29
C ALA A 56 7.23 -7.61 -14.55
N LYS A 57 7.88 -6.70 -15.27
CA LYS A 57 8.76 -5.69 -14.67
C LYS A 57 7.99 -4.75 -13.73
N ALA A 58 6.83 -4.25 -14.14
CA ALA A 58 6.00 -3.39 -13.30
C ALA A 58 5.52 -4.12 -12.04
N VAL A 59 5.09 -5.37 -12.16
CA VAL A 59 4.74 -6.23 -11.03
C VAL A 59 5.91 -6.39 -10.07
N LEU A 60 7.10 -6.71 -10.59
CA LEU A 60 8.30 -6.89 -9.78
C LEU A 60 8.69 -5.62 -9.03
N GLU A 61 8.64 -4.46 -9.67
CA GLU A 61 8.95 -3.17 -9.03
C GLU A 61 7.97 -2.86 -7.88
N VAL A 62 6.66 -3.09 -8.07
CA VAL A 62 5.69 -2.96 -6.97
C VAL A 62 6.02 -3.94 -5.85
N MET A 63 6.32 -5.20 -6.16
CA MET A 63 6.66 -6.21 -5.16
C MET A 63 7.96 -5.89 -4.41
N LYS A 64 8.96 -5.28 -5.06
CA LYS A 64 10.17 -4.75 -4.40
C LYS A 64 9.83 -3.61 -3.42
N GLY A 65 8.89 -2.72 -3.77
CA GLY A 65 8.38 -1.70 -2.86
C GLY A 65 7.65 -2.30 -1.66
N VAL A 66 6.76 -3.26 -1.90
CA VAL A 66 6.07 -4.01 -0.83
C VAL A 66 7.07 -4.69 0.11
N ALA A 67 8.15 -5.26 -0.45
CA ALA A 67 9.23 -5.89 0.33
C ALA A 67 10.00 -4.88 1.20
N ALA A 68 10.35 -3.72 0.64
CA ALA A 68 11.00 -2.66 1.39
C ALA A 68 10.13 -2.19 2.56
N PHE A 69 8.82 -2.02 2.33
CA PHE A 69 7.88 -1.60 3.38
C PHE A 69 7.74 -2.66 4.49
N GLY A 70 7.86 -3.94 4.16
CA GLY A 70 7.87 -5.02 5.16
C GLY A 70 9.08 -4.98 6.09
N GLN A 71 10.22 -4.45 5.63
CA GLN A 71 11.42 -4.26 6.46
C GLN A 71 11.29 -3.07 7.42
N GLU A 72 10.63 -1.99 6.98
CA GLU A 72 10.43 -0.77 7.76
C GLU A 72 9.16 -0.78 8.62
N GLY A 73 8.21 -1.64 8.29
CA GLY A 73 6.88 -1.66 8.88
C GLY A 73 6.66 -2.73 9.95
N ALA A 74 5.43 -2.78 10.45
CA ALA A 74 4.99 -3.73 11.47
C ALA A 74 4.31 -4.98 10.90
N VAL A 75 4.16 -5.07 9.57
CA VAL A 75 3.61 -6.24 8.87
C VAL A 75 4.73 -6.89 8.08
N GLU A 76 5.01 -8.15 8.38
CA GLU A 76 5.96 -8.94 7.60
C GLU A 76 5.46 -9.12 6.17
N ILE A 77 6.39 -9.20 5.24
CA ILE A 77 6.05 -9.32 3.81
C ILE A 77 5.26 -10.59 3.50
N SER A 78 5.55 -11.69 4.18
CA SER A 78 4.83 -12.96 4.05
C SER A 78 3.35 -12.81 4.40
N ASP A 79 3.03 -12.03 5.43
CA ASP A 79 1.67 -11.76 5.84
C ASP A 79 0.99 -10.72 4.95
N LEU A 80 1.73 -9.70 4.51
CA LEU A 80 1.23 -8.69 3.60
C LEU A 80 0.91 -9.29 2.22
N ALA A 81 1.76 -10.21 1.74
CA ALA A 81 1.54 -10.92 0.49
C ALA A 81 0.17 -11.62 0.44
N LYS A 82 -0.22 -12.28 1.53
CA LYS A 82 -1.53 -12.93 1.66
C LYS A 82 -2.72 -11.95 1.62
N GLN A 83 -2.47 -10.68 1.92
CA GLN A 83 -3.49 -9.63 1.96
C GLN A 83 -3.50 -8.75 0.70
N MET A 84 -2.62 -8.98 -0.28
CA MET A 84 -2.48 -8.13 -1.48
C MET A 84 -3.79 -8.00 -2.27
N ALA A 85 -4.66 -8.99 -2.26
CA ALA A 85 -5.98 -8.88 -2.90
C ALA A 85 -6.81 -7.70 -2.34
N LYS A 86 -6.80 -7.49 -1.02
CA LYS A 86 -7.52 -6.38 -0.38
C LYS A 86 -6.86 -5.04 -0.64
N VAL A 87 -5.53 -4.99 -0.56
CA VAL A 87 -4.74 -3.79 -0.82
C VAL A 87 -4.92 -3.34 -2.28
N SER A 88 -4.85 -4.29 -3.22
CA SER A 88 -5.06 -4.04 -4.65
C SER A 88 -6.48 -3.54 -4.94
N ALA A 89 -7.49 -4.14 -4.32
CA ALA A 89 -8.87 -3.68 -4.45
C ALA A 89 -9.05 -2.25 -3.94
N ALA A 90 -8.41 -1.88 -2.82
CA ALA A 90 -8.44 -0.51 -2.30
C ALA A 90 -7.76 0.47 -3.26
N ALA A 91 -6.59 0.11 -3.79
CA ALA A 91 -5.81 0.95 -4.70
C ALA A 91 -6.55 1.28 -6.00
N GLY A 92 -7.36 0.35 -6.50
CA GLY A 92 -8.11 0.50 -7.75
C GLY A 92 -9.19 1.61 -7.75
N PHE A 93 -9.48 2.21 -6.59
CA PHE A 93 -10.48 3.28 -6.50
C PHE A 93 -9.90 4.69 -6.71
N PHE A 94 -8.59 4.84 -6.75
CA PHE A 94 -7.92 6.15 -6.79
C PHE A 94 -7.37 6.46 -8.18
N GLU A 95 -7.40 7.75 -8.52
CA GLU A 95 -6.85 8.28 -9.77
C GLU A 95 -5.33 8.13 -9.86
N GLY A 96 -4.80 8.21 -11.08
CA GLY A 96 -3.38 8.28 -11.34
C GLY A 96 -2.72 6.92 -11.57
N ASP A 97 -1.44 6.83 -11.23
CA ASP A 97 -0.63 5.63 -11.45
C ASP A 97 -1.03 4.50 -10.51
N ARG A 98 -1.41 3.37 -11.10
CA ARG A 98 -1.85 2.18 -10.36
C ARG A 98 -0.76 1.59 -9.48
N SER A 99 0.49 1.59 -9.93
CA SER A 99 1.64 1.12 -9.15
C SER A 99 1.84 1.99 -7.90
N GLY A 100 1.84 3.31 -8.08
CA GLY A 100 1.93 4.25 -6.98
C GLY A 100 0.77 4.13 -5.99
N ASN A 101 -0.45 3.92 -6.46
CA ASN A 101 -1.62 3.71 -5.59
C ASN A 101 -1.51 2.41 -4.79
N LEU A 102 -1.01 1.33 -5.39
CA LEU A 102 -0.73 0.08 -4.68
C LEU A 102 0.28 0.28 -3.55
N LEU A 103 1.37 0.99 -3.82
CA LEU A 103 2.39 1.32 -2.81
C LEU A 103 1.82 2.21 -1.71
N LYS A 104 1.03 3.24 -2.04
CA LYS A 104 0.36 4.10 -1.03
C LYS A 104 -0.58 3.30 -0.13
N MET A 105 -1.41 2.41 -0.69
CA MET A 105 -2.29 1.56 0.11
C MET A 105 -1.51 0.57 0.98
N THR A 106 -0.40 0.06 0.48
CA THR A 106 0.52 -0.79 1.26
C THR A 106 1.13 -0.02 2.43
N ALA A 107 1.62 1.20 2.19
CA ALA A 107 2.14 2.09 3.23
C ALA A 107 1.07 2.40 4.30
N LEU A 108 -0.14 2.72 3.88
CA LEU A 108 -1.26 2.95 4.81
C LEU A 108 -1.61 1.70 5.62
N ALA A 109 -1.50 0.49 5.06
CA ALA A 109 -1.68 -0.76 5.81
C ALA A 109 -0.57 -0.95 6.84
N GLN A 110 0.69 -0.67 6.50
CA GLN A 110 1.81 -0.68 7.46
C GLN A 110 1.58 0.29 8.61
N LEU A 111 1.18 1.52 8.30
CA LEU A 111 0.88 2.56 9.31
C LEU A 111 -0.31 2.17 10.20
N ALA A 112 -1.35 1.58 9.64
CA ALA A 112 -2.49 1.07 10.40
C ALA A 112 -2.06 0.01 11.43
N ARG A 113 -1.09 -0.86 11.08
CA ARG A 113 -0.54 -1.88 11.97
C ARG A 113 0.42 -1.29 13.00
N GLN A 114 1.31 -0.38 12.58
CA GLN A 114 2.36 0.18 13.42
C GLN A 114 1.83 1.14 14.50
N SER A 115 0.91 2.00 14.13
CA SER A 115 0.46 3.13 14.97
C SER A 115 -1.05 3.35 14.97
N GLY A 116 -1.79 2.71 14.08
CA GLY A 116 -3.25 2.87 13.93
C GLY A 116 -4.08 1.88 14.74
N GLY A 117 -3.44 0.95 15.49
CA GLY A 117 -4.12 -0.01 16.33
C GLY A 117 -4.73 -1.21 15.58
N ALA A 118 -4.26 -1.53 14.37
CA ALA A 118 -4.60 -2.80 13.73
C ALA A 118 -3.85 -3.95 14.41
N ALA A 119 -4.59 -4.98 14.88
CA ALA A 119 -4.02 -6.07 15.65
C ALA A 119 -3.30 -7.13 14.79
N SER A 120 -3.53 -7.13 13.47
CA SER A 120 -2.94 -8.10 12.53
C SER A 120 -2.81 -7.52 11.14
N ALA A 121 -2.02 -8.17 10.27
CA ALA A 121 -1.92 -7.86 8.84
C ALA A 121 -3.29 -7.87 8.14
N THR A 122 -4.12 -8.88 8.46
CA THR A 122 -5.49 -8.97 7.94
C THR A 122 -6.34 -7.76 8.33
N GLN A 123 -6.24 -7.31 9.58
CA GLN A 123 -6.96 -6.13 10.04
C GLN A 123 -6.41 -4.86 9.40
N ALA A 124 -5.10 -4.74 9.24
CA ALA A 124 -4.47 -3.61 8.56
C ALA A 124 -4.92 -3.50 7.09
N ALA A 125 -4.89 -4.59 6.33
CA ALA A 125 -5.37 -4.63 4.96
C ALA A 125 -6.88 -4.36 4.85
N THR A 126 -7.68 -4.90 5.78
CA THR A 126 -9.12 -4.61 5.83
C THR A 126 -9.37 -3.14 6.13
N SER A 127 -8.53 -2.50 6.95
CA SER A 127 -8.69 -1.08 7.28
C SER A 127 -8.46 -0.17 6.07
N VAL A 128 -7.48 -0.45 5.21
CA VAL A 128 -7.28 0.36 3.99
C VAL A 128 -8.38 0.15 2.96
N LEU A 129 -8.92 -1.06 2.84
CA LEU A 129 -10.08 -1.31 1.99
C LEU A 129 -11.32 -0.59 2.53
N SER A 130 -11.54 -0.62 3.85
CA SER A 130 -12.62 0.12 4.50
C SER A 130 -12.48 1.63 4.33
N PHE A 131 -11.26 2.17 4.47
CA PHE A 131 -10.95 3.57 4.19
C PHE A 131 -11.37 3.97 2.77
N ALA A 132 -10.94 3.21 1.75
CA ALA A 132 -11.30 3.48 0.37
C ALA A 132 -12.83 3.39 0.13
N ASN A 133 -13.51 2.44 0.74
CA ASN A 133 -14.97 2.29 0.64
C ASN A 133 -15.73 3.44 1.33
N ILE A 134 -15.26 3.93 2.46
CA ILE A 134 -15.85 5.11 3.14
C ILE A 134 -15.88 6.30 2.20
N LEU A 135 -14.78 6.60 1.53
CA LEU A 135 -14.67 7.73 0.59
C LEU A 135 -15.65 7.62 -0.59
N ARG A 136 -16.11 6.41 -0.93
CA ARG A 136 -17.08 6.15 -2.02
C ARG A 136 -18.53 6.25 -1.58
N THR A 137 -18.81 6.22 -0.30
CA THR A 137 -20.18 6.23 0.23
C THR A 137 -20.81 7.63 0.05
N PRO A 138 -22.00 7.77 -0.59
CA PRO A 138 -22.59 9.09 -0.88
C PRO A 138 -22.73 9.98 0.35
N ALA A 139 -23.20 9.43 1.48
CA ALA A 139 -23.35 10.17 2.72
C ALA A 139 -22.01 10.70 3.25
N ARG A 140 -20.93 9.93 3.09
CA ARG A 140 -19.58 10.37 3.50
C ARG A 140 -19.01 11.42 2.56
N ARG A 141 -19.20 11.26 1.26
CA ARG A 141 -18.84 12.29 0.28
C ARG A 141 -19.48 13.64 0.61
N ALA A 142 -20.75 13.64 0.99
CA ALA A 142 -21.41 14.86 1.44
C ALA A 142 -20.72 15.48 2.67
N GLN A 143 -20.36 14.68 3.67
CA GLN A 143 -19.64 15.14 4.86
C GLN A 143 -18.24 15.70 4.55
N PHE A 144 -17.48 15.05 3.64
CA PHE A 144 -16.22 15.59 3.17
C PHE A 144 -16.41 16.93 2.47
N LYS A 145 -17.42 17.04 1.60
CA LYS A 145 -17.74 18.26 0.89
C LYS A 145 -18.16 19.40 1.84
N GLU A 146 -18.94 19.10 2.88
CA GLU A 146 -19.29 20.07 3.94
C GLU A 146 -18.05 20.57 4.70
N ALA A 147 -17.04 19.71 4.87
CA ALA A 147 -15.75 20.09 5.43
C ALA A 147 -14.84 20.83 4.44
N GLY A 148 -15.30 21.07 3.21
CA GLY A 148 -14.54 21.74 2.15
C GLY A 148 -13.48 20.83 1.54
N ILE A 149 -13.67 19.50 1.55
CA ILE A 149 -12.77 18.50 1.00
C ILE A 149 -13.48 17.79 -0.15
N ASP A 150 -12.94 17.92 -1.36
CA ASP A 150 -13.42 17.14 -2.50
C ASP A 150 -12.65 15.82 -2.57
N VAL A 151 -13.38 14.71 -2.55
CA VAL A 151 -12.79 13.38 -2.62
C VAL A 151 -12.80 12.80 -4.04
N ASP A 152 -13.55 13.41 -4.95
CA ASP A 152 -13.67 12.95 -6.33
C ASP A 152 -12.54 13.48 -7.20
N SER A 153 -12.07 12.64 -8.12
CA SER A 153 -11.10 13.06 -9.13
C SER A 153 -11.71 14.08 -10.10
N ALA A 154 -11.02 15.18 -10.31
CA ALA A 154 -11.38 16.15 -11.34
C ALA A 154 -11.01 15.69 -12.75
N THR A 155 -10.08 14.72 -12.88
CA THR A 155 -9.49 14.29 -14.15
C THR A 155 -9.99 12.92 -14.60
N GLN A 156 -10.33 12.05 -13.66
CA GLN A 156 -10.76 10.67 -13.93
C GLN A 156 -12.15 10.40 -13.35
N LYS A 157 -13.17 10.53 -14.17
CA LYS A 157 -14.58 10.34 -13.77
C LYS A 157 -14.78 8.97 -13.09
N GLY A 158 -15.36 9.00 -11.90
CA GLY A 158 -15.67 7.79 -11.11
C GLY A 158 -14.52 7.30 -10.23
N GLN A 159 -13.34 7.92 -10.33
CA GLN A 159 -12.20 7.67 -9.45
C GLN A 159 -12.18 8.67 -8.28
N LEU A 160 -11.53 8.27 -7.19
CA LEU A 160 -11.21 9.15 -6.08
C LEU A 160 -9.88 9.88 -6.36
N ARG A 161 -9.69 11.04 -5.76
CA ARG A 161 -8.40 11.74 -5.72
C ARG A 161 -7.35 10.91 -4.98
N ASP A 162 -6.09 11.34 -5.10
CA ASP A 162 -4.97 10.72 -4.38
C ASP A 162 -5.29 10.53 -2.88
N PRO A 163 -5.13 9.31 -2.34
CA PRO A 163 -5.53 9.00 -0.97
C PRO A 163 -4.76 9.78 0.09
N ILE A 164 -3.47 10.02 -0.15
CA ILE A 164 -2.62 10.76 0.78
C ILE A 164 -3.01 12.24 0.78
N SER A 165 -3.33 12.80 -0.39
CA SER A 165 -3.80 14.18 -0.52
C SER A 165 -5.12 14.40 0.24
N ILE A 166 -6.08 13.48 0.14
CA ILE A 166 -7.34 13.53 0.89
C ILE A 166 -7.08 13.54 2.41
N ILE A 167 -6.19 12.65 2.89
CA ILE A 167 -5.86 12.58 4.32
C ILE A 167 -5.19 13.88 4.79
N LYS A 168 -4.21 14.39 4.04
CA LYS A 168 -3.51 15.64 4.37
C LYS A 168 -4.45 16.85 4.41
N GLU A 169 -5.36 16.93 3.44
CA GLU A 169 -6.37 17.99 3.42
C GLU A 169 -7.32 17.88 4.62
N ALA A 170 -7.76 16.67 4.98
CA ALA A 170 -8.55 16.44 6.17
C ALA A 170 -7.81 16.84 7.45
N LEU A 171 -6.53 16.52 7.59
CA LEU A 171 -5.69 16.96 8.72
C LEU A 171 -5.60 18.48 8.79
N THR A 172 -5.39 19.15 7.66
CA THR A 172 -5.31 20.62 7.59
C THR A 172 -6.65 21.25 7.98
N LYS A 173 -7.77 20.77 7.41
CA LYS A 173 -9.12 21.34 7.65
C LYS A 173 -9.62 21.12 9.07
N THR A 174 -9.24 20.01 9.70
CA THR A 174 -9.66 19.66 11.07
C THR A 174 -8.65 20.06 12.14
N GLY A 175 -7.46 20.57 11.73
CA GLY A 175 -6.33 20.78 12.63
C GLY A 175 -5.84 19.48 13.29
N GLY A 176 -6.13 18.33 12.71
CA GLY A 176 -5.82 17.01 13.28
C GLY A 176 -6.68 16.63 14.50
N ALA A 177 -7.72 17.40 14.81
CA ALA A 177 -8.59 17.14 15.96
C ALA A 177 -9.33 15.80 15.82
N ILE A 178 -9.30 15.00 16.89
CA ILE A 178 -9.76 13.60 16.87
C ILE A 178 -11.25 13.49 16.48
N GLU A 179 -12.12 14.30 17.08
CA GLU A 179 -13.57 14.18 16.84
C GLU A 179 -13.98 14.58 15.41
N PRO A 180 -13.52 15.71 14.82
CA PRO A 180 -13.76 16.01 13.42
C PRO A 180 -13.20 14.94 12.47
N MET A 181 -12.00 14.41 12.74
CA MET A 181 -11.41 13.34 11.95
C MET A 181 -12.24 12.05 12.03
N LYS A 182 -12.68 11.65 13.21
CA LYS A 182 -13.61 10.53 13.38
C LYS A 182 -14.93 10.74 12.66
N LYS A 183 -15.47 11.96 12.66
CA LYS A 183 -16.70 12.27 11.93
C LYS A 183 -16.54 12.05 10.42
N LEU A 184 -15.41 12.43 9.84
CA LEU A 184 -15.12 12.21 8.42
C LEU A 184 -14.88 10.73 8.11
N PHE A 185 -14.06 10.05 8.90
CA PHE A 185 -13.61 8.67 8.68
C PHE A 185 -14.31 7.64 9.59
N ALA A 186 -15.52 7.93 10.09
CA ALA A 186 -16.23 7.17 11.11
C ALA A 186 -16.56 5.72 10.71
N ASN A 187 -15.56 4.89 10.77
CA ASN A 187 -15.67 3.44 10.80
C ASN A 187 -14.45 2.92 11.57
N VAL A 188 -14.68 2.15 12.63
CA VAL A 188 -13.65 1.59 13.52
C VAL A 188 -12.50 0.89 12.79
N MET A 189 -12.72 0.48 11.54
CA MET A 189 -11.68 -0.15 10.72
C MET A 189 -11.01 0.85 9.76
N GLY A 190 -11.78 1.74 9.13
CA GLY A 190 -11.25 2.65 8.10
C GLY A 190 -10.50 3.86 8.64
N ASP A 191 -10.62 4.17 9.93
CA ASP A 191 -9.90 5.28 10.57
C ASP A 191 -8.45 4.92 10.97
N LYS A 192 -8.08 3.63 11.03
CA LYS A 192 -6.77 3.19 11.53
C LYS A 192 -5.57 3.79 10.80
N PRO A 193 -5.48 3.78 9.46
CA PRO A 193 -4.38 4.42 8.76
C PRO A 193 -4.37 5.93 8.96
N VAL A 194 -5.55 6.55 9.06
CA VAL A 194 -5.71 7.99 9.28
C VAL A 194 -5.31 8.37 10.71
N THR A 195 -5.65 7.56 11.70
CA THR A 195 -5.27 7.76 13.11
C THR A 195 -3.76 7.77 13.29
N ALA A 196 -3.02 6.91 12.58
CA ALA A 196 -1.57 6.90 12.60
C ALA A 196 -0.98 8.26 12.17
N LEU A 197 -1.48 8.79 11.05
CA LEU A 197 -1.03 10.08 10.50
C LEU A 197 -1.49 11.26 11.35
N ALA A 198 -2.73 11.25 11.86
CA ALA A 198 -3.23 12.28 12.77
C ALA A 198 -2.43 12.33 14.09
N THR A 199 -2.02 11.19 14.60
CA THR A 199 -1.15 11.11 15.78
C THR A 199 0.21 11.74 15.53
N ALA A 200 0.83 11.48 14.38
CA ALA A 200 2.10 12.11 14.01
C ALA A 200 1.95 13.63 13.86
N TYR A 201 0.89 14.07 13.19
CA TYR A 201 0.56 15.48 12.99
C TYR A 201 0.43 16.21 14.34
N ASN A 202 -0.35 15.66 15.27
CA ASN A 202 -0.60 16.28 16.57
C ASN A 202 0.64 16.28 17.48
N LYS A 203 1.43 15.18 17.48
CA LYS A 203 2.67 15.10 18.28
C LYS A 203 3.68 16.17 17.86
N ALA A 204 3.69 16.59 16.60
CA ALA A 204 4.57 17.64 16.10
C ALA A 204 3.99 19.06 16.31
N GLY A 205 2.83 19.21 16.94
CA GLY A 205 2.20 20.49 17.23
C GLY A 205 1.26 21.01 16.15
N GLY A 206 0.91 20.18 15.17
CA GLY A 206 0.01 20.55 14.08
C GLY A 206 0.61 21.53 13.06
N GLY A 207 -0.24 22.11 12.21
CA GLY A 207 0.18 23.08 11.20
C GLY A 207 1.29 22.54 10.28
N ASP A 208 2.23 23.40 9.89
CA ASP A 208 3.35 23.02 9.01
C ASP A 208 4.29 21.97 9.64
N ALA A 209 4.53 22.05 10.94
CA ALA A 209 5.34 21.08 11.65
C ALA A 209 4.68 19.70 11.68
N GLY A 210 3.36 19.68 11.91
CA GLY A 210 2.54 18.47 11.83
C GLY A 210 2.56 17.86 10.43
N MET A 211 2.44 18.67 9.40
CA MET A 211 2.46 18.21 8.02
C MET A 211 3.83 17.64 7.62
N LYS A 212 4.93 18.28 8.05
CA LYS A 212 6.30 17.73 7.87
C LYS A 212 6.48 16.39 8.57
N ALA A 213 5.89 16.20 9.76
CA ALA A 213 5.93 14.91 10.45
C ALA A 213 5.14 13.81 9.71
N VAL A 214 4.00 14.15 9.11
CA VAL A 214 3.22 13.25 8.25
C VAL A 214 4.05 12.86 7.02
N ASP A 215 4.70 13.83 6.35
CA ASP A 215 5.54 13.57 5.19
C ASP A 215 6.73 12.69 5.53
N ALA A 216 7.40 12.96 6.65
CA ALA A 216 8.52 12.13 7.13
C ALA A 216 8.09 10.69 7.46
N MET A 217 6.87 10.52 8.02
CA MET A 217 6.32 9.18 8.28
C MET A 217 6.02 8.42 6.99
N LEU A 218 5.44 9.08 5.99
CA LEU A 218 5.15 8.49 4.68
C LEU A 218 6.42 8.20 3.87
N ALA A 219 7.44 9.05 3.99
CA ALA A 219 8.72 8.89 3.29
C ALA A 219 9.46 7.59 3.66
N LYS A 220 9.24 7.04 4.87
CA LYS A 220 9.77 5.73 5.26
C LYS A 220 9.31 4.60 4.33
N PHE A 221 8.16 4.79 3.69
CA PHE A 221 7.57 3.84 2.74
C PHE A 221 7.70 4.33 1.29
N GLY A 222 8.75 5.09 0.97
CA GLY A 222 9.01 5.60 -0.38
C GLY A 222 10.06 4.80 -1.16
N GLY A 223 10.72 3.84 -0.52
CA GLY A 223 11.80 3.07 -1.12
C GLY A 223 11.35 1.77 -1.79
N THR A 224 12.25 1.20 -2.60
CA THR A 224 12.16 -0.15 -3.15
C THR A 224 13.41 -0.93 -2.81
N MET A 225 13.31 -2.26 -2.63
CA MET A 225 14.50 -3.10 -2.47
C MET A 225 15.30 -3.10 -3.78
N SER A 226 16.58 -2.76 -3.69
CA SER A 226 17.49 -2.86 -4.83
C SER A 226 17.89 -4.31 -5.12
N ASP A 227 18.31 -4.59 -6.35
CA ASP A 227 18.80 -5.92 -6.72
C ASP A 227 20.04 -6.35 -5.89
N SER A 228 20.88 -5.38 -5.49
CA SER A 228 22.01 -5.64 -4.59
C SER A 228 21.57 -6.03 -3.18
N GLN A 229 20.52 -5.42 -2.62
CA GLN A 229 19.94 -5.82 -1.34
C GLN A 229 19.32 -7.22 -1.41
N ILE A 230 18.60 -7.52 -2.50
CA ILE A 230 18.02 -8.85 -2.73
C ILE A 230 19.12 -9.89 -2.79
N ALA A 231 20.20 -9.65 -3.54
CA ALA A 231 21.34 -10.55 -3.64
C ALA A 231 22.07 -10.74 -2.30
N SER A 232 22.29 -9.66 -1.55
CA SER A 232 22.91 -9.69 -0.21
C SER A 232 22.10 -10.53 0.76
N ASN A 233 20.78 -10.26 0.87
CA ASN A 233 19.90 -11.01 1.76
C ASN A 233 19.87 -12.51 1.43
N ASN A 234 19.83 -12.87 0.15
CA ASN A 234 19.90 -14.26 -0.29
C ASN A 234 21.23 -14.92 0.10
N ALA A 235 22.36 -14.24 -0.10
CA ALA A 235 23.68 -14.74 0.25
C ALA A 235 23.85 -14.96 1.76
N GLU A 236 23.37 -14.05 2.59
CA GLU A 236 23.38 -14.19 4.05
C GLU A 236 22.56 -15.39 4.53
N ARG A 237 21.39 -15.62 3.94
CA ARG A 237 20.53 -16.77 4.26
C ARG A 237 21.19 -18.09 3.88
N MET A 238 21.80 -18.16 2.72
CA MET A 238 22.53 -19.38 2.30
C MET A 238 23.67 -19.72 3.27
N LYS A 239 24.38 -18.70 3.78
CA LYS A 239 25.42 -18.90 4.81
C LYS A 239 24.83 -19.39 6.13
N GLY A 240 23.69 -18.81 6.58
CA GLY A 240 23.00 -19.22 7.78
C GLY A 240 22.49 -20.67 7.73
N THR A 241 21.99 -21.11 6.57
CA THR A 241 21.53 -22.48 6.37
C THR A 241 22.70 -23.47 6.34
N ALA A 242 23.82 -23.08 5.73
CA ALA A 242 25.03 -23.91 5.67
C ALA A 242 25.74 -24.05 7.04
N ALA A 243 25.53 -23.14 7.96
CA ALA A 243 26.09 -23.18 9.33
C ALA A 243 25.26 -24.05 10.30
N GLN A 244 24.07 -24.47 9.91
CA GLN A 244 23.13 -25.28 10.73
C GLN A 244 23.07 -26.76 10.29
N GLY A 245 23.75 -27.14 9.22
CA GLY A 245 23.88 -28.52 8.71
C GLY A 245 25.25 -29.06 8.92
#